data_c2ac747976769f116910777bb408db56
#
_entry.id   c2ac747976769f116910777bb408db56
#
_cell.length_a   1.000
_cell.length_b   1.000
_cell.length_c   1.000
_cell.angle_alpha   90.00
_cell.angle_beta   90.00
_cell.angle_gamma   90.00
#
_symmetry.space_group_name_H-M   'P 1'
#
loop_
_entity.id
_entity.type
_entity.pdbx_description
1 polymer ?
#
loop_
_entity_poly.entity_id
_entity_poly.type
_entity_poly.pdbx_seq_one_letter_code
_entity_poly.pdbx_strand_id
1 'polypeptide(L)'
;MSDIINIDDLYGNQREIAEVIGIDNYIKLSKYFGGEDSLYIQKYSELVKISRNREICKLRNKGYSASKLAKMYNLSTRYIRIICKSKED
;
A
#
# COMPACT_ATOMS: atom_id res chain seq x y z
N MET A 1 10.04 -32.55 -4.98
CA MET A 1 9.59 -32.30 -4.94
C MET A 1 8.71 -31.90 -5.17
N SER A 2 8.25 -31.80 -5.19
CA SER A 2 7.54 -31.21 -5.51
C SER A 2 6.42 -31.12 -5.07
N ASP A 3 6.13 -30.37 -4.48
CA ASP A 3 4.97 -30.10 -3.96
C ASP A 3 4.12 -29.54 -4.96
N ILE A 4 3.13 -30.18 -5.38
CA ILE A 4 2.20 -29.67 -6.34
C ILE A 4 1.01 -29.19 -5.55
N ILE A 5 1.04 -27.93 -5.18
CA ILE A 5 -0.05 -27.33 -4.44
C ILE A 5 -1.00 -26.72 -5.44
N ASN A 6 -2.26 -27.13 -5.35
CA ASN A 6 -3.32 -26.63 -6.21
C ASN A 6 -4.20 -25.63 -5.48
N ILE A 7 -4.80 -24.74 -6.25
CA ILE A 7 -5.74 -23.79 -5.66
C ILE A 7 -6.92 -24.53 -5.02
N ASP A 8 -7.23 -25.72 -5.50
CA ASP A 8 -8.31 -26.52 -4.93
C ASP A 8 -7.98 -27.06 -3.54
N ASP A 9 -6.71 -27.01 -3.15
CA ASP A 9 -6.31 -27.38 -1.80
C ASP A 9 -6.67 -26.32 -0.79
N LEU A 10 -7.03 -25.15 -1.25
CA LEU A 10 -7.30 -24.00 -0.39
C LEU A 10 -8.80 -23.75 -0.28
N TYR A 11 -9.18 -23.11 0.79
CA TYR A 11 -10.57 -22.71 0.97
C TYR A 11 -10.62 -21.43 1.79
N GLY A 12 -11.80 -20.81 1.83
CA GLY A 12 -11.98 -19.57 2.57
C GLY A 12 -11.17 -18.45 2.00
N ASN A 13 -10.67 -17.60 2.89
CA ASN A 13 -9.92 -16.42 2.49
C ASN A 13 -8.64 -16.77 1.74
N GLN A 14 -8.01 -17.87 2.11
CA GLN A 14 -6.78 -18.28 1.45
C GLN A 14 -7.04 -18.56 -0.03
N ARG A 15 -8.15 -19.24 -0.31
CA ARG A 15 -8.50 -19.52 -1.70
C ARG A 15 -8.80 -18.25 -2.46
N GLU A 16 -9.51 -17.32 -1.83
CA GLU A 16 -9.83 -16.06 -2.48
C GLU A 16 -8.57 -15.27 -2.83
N ILE A 17 -7.62 -15.24 -1.92
CA ILE A 17 -6.37 -14.55 -2.17
C ILE A 17 -5.64 -15.21 -3.35
N ALA A 18 -5.58 -16.53 -3.35
CA ALA A 18 -4.89 -17.24 -4.41
C ALA A 18 -5.57 -17.04 -5.76
N GLU A 19 -6.90 -16.88 -5.78
CA GLU A 19 -7.60 -16.60 -7.01
C GLU A 19 -7.27 -15.24 -7.57
N VAL A 20 -7.00 -14.30 -6.69
CA VAL A 20 -6.67 -12.93 -7.12
C VAL A 20 -5.24 -12.82 -7.60
N ILE A 21 -4.29 -13.40 -6.88
CA ILE A 21 -2.88 -13.21 -7.17
C ILE A 21 -2.23 -14.39 -7.90
N GLY A 22 -2.95 -15.50 -8.03
CA GLY A 22 -2.39 -16.68 -8.63
C GLY A 22 -1.77 -17.61 -7.60
N ILE A 23 -1.83 -18.92 -7.87
CA ILE A 23 -1.35 -19.90 -6.89
C ILE A 23 0.17 -19.79 -6.66
N ASP A 24 0.93 -19.50 -7.70
CA ASP A 24 2.38 -19.40 -7.55
C ASP A 24 2.76 -18.27 -6.61
N ASN A 25 2.09 -17.13 -6.75
CA ASN A 25 2.36 -15.98 -5.87
C ASN A 25 1.84 -16.25 -4.47
N TYR A 26 0.76 -16.97 -4.35
CA TYR A 26 0.26 -17.34 -3.03
C TYR A 26 1.26 -18.23 -2.30
N ILE A 27 1.87 -19.16 -3.02
CA ILE A 27 2.88 -20.04 -2.42
C ILE A 27 4.07 -19.20 -1.92
N LYS A 28 4.50 -18.23 -2.72
CA LYS A 28 5.57 -17.33 -2.29
C LYS A 28 5.19 -16.57 -1.04
N LEU A 29 3.97 -16.06 -1.01
CA LEU A 29 3.46 -15.33 0.14
C LEU A 29 3.50 -16.21 1.38
N SER A 30 3.07 -17.47 1.24
CA SER A 30 3.06 -18.42 2.33
C SER A 30 4.46 -18.72 2.84
N LYS A 31 5.41 -18.85 1.92
CA LYS A 31 6.80 -19.14 2.32
C LYS A 31 7.41 -18.01 3.14
N TYR A 32 7.09 -16.78 2.78
CA TYR A 32 7.70 -15.62 3.45
C TYR A 32 6.94 -15.18 4.69
N PHE A 33 5.64 -15.33 4.69
CA PHE A 33 4.81 -14.79 5.76
C PHE A 33 3.91 -15.81 6.42
N GLY A 34 4.02 -17.07 6.02
CA GLY A 34 3.17 -18.10 6.59
C GLY A 34 3.38 -18.21 8.09
N GLY A 35 2.30 -18.36 8.80
CA GLY A 35 2.36 -18.46 10.25
C GLY A 35 2.31 -17.15 10.99
N GLU A 36 2.25 -16.02 10.25
CA GLU A 36 2.12 -14.71 10.90
C GLU A 36 0.70 -14.52 11.40
N ASP A 37 0.56 -14.32 12.69
CA ASP A 37 -0.76 -14.14 13.26
C ASP A 37 -1.36 -12.79 12.99
N SER A 38 -0.51 -11.78 12.82
CA SER A 38 -0.98 -10.41 12.73
C SER A 38 -0.62 -9.75 11.42
N LEU A 39 -0.54 -10.51 10.36
CA LEU A 39 -0.27 -9.90 9.06
C LEU A 39 -1.43 -9.00 8.67
N TYR A 40 -1.14 -7.74 8.49
CA TYR A 40 -2.13 -6.76 8.11
C TYR A 40 -1.86 -6.30 6.69
N ILE A 41 -2.90 -6.34 5.88
CA ILE A 41 -2.80 -5.84 4.50
C ILE A 41 -3.64 -4.57 4.43
N GLN A 42 -2.97 -3.48 4.12
CA GLN A 42 -3.61 -2.16 4.09
C GLN A 42 -4.71 -2.10 3.05
N LYS A 43 -5.72 -1.29 3.34
CA LYS A 43 -6.77 -1.05 2.37
C LYS A 43 -6.20 -0.32 1.16
N TYR A 44 -6.75 -0.60 0.00
CA TYR A 44 -6.30 0.05 -1.22
C TYR A 44 -6.38 1.56 -1.11
N SER A 45 -7.44 2.08 -0.50
CA SER A 45 -7.59 3.52 -0.34
C SER A 45 -6.46 4.12 0.50
N GLU A 46 -5.96 3.37 1.48
CA GLU A 46 -4.84 3.86 2.28
C GLU A 46 -3.55 3.85 1.48
N LEU A 47 -3.35 2.84 0.63
CA LEU A 47 -2.17 2.80 -0.22
C LEU A 47 -2.14 3.97 -1.19
N VAL A 48 -3.30 4.28 -1.77
CA VAL A 48 -3.42 5.41 -2.67
C VAL A 48 -3.08 6.71 -1.94
N LYS A 49 -3.57 6.84 -0.72
CA LYS A 49 -3.33 8.03 0.09
C LYS A 49 -1.84 8.19 0.41
N ILE A 50 -1.19 7.11 0.78
CA ILE A 50 0.24 7.14 1.09
C ILE A 50 1.03 7.54 -0.14
N SER A 51 0.69 6.98 -1.29
CA SER A 51 1.36 7.29 -2.53
C SER A 51 1.18 8.77 -2.90
N ARG A 52 -0.04 9.27 -2.76
CA ARG A 52 -0.33 10.67 -3.02
C ARG A 52 0.48 11.58 -2.10
N ASN A 53 0.53 11.24 -0.81
CA ASN A 53 1.23 12.06 0.15
C ASN A 53 2.73 12.10 -0.13
N ARG A 54 3.29 10.97 -0.56
CA ARG A 54 4.69 10.94 -0.95
C ARG A 54 4.96 11.87 -2.12
N GLU A 55 4.07 11.86 -3.10
CA GLU A 55 4.24 12.74 -4.26
C GLU A 55 4.12 14.20 -3.87
N ILE A 56 3.19 14.51 -2.98
CA ILE A 56 3.01 15.88 -2.50
C ILE A 56 4.30 16.38 -1.83
N CYS A 57 4.87 15.56 -0.97
CA CYS A 57 6.11 15.97 -0.28
C CYS A 57 7.27 16.13 -1.26
N LYS A 58 7.31 15.28 -2.29
CA LYS A 58 8.33 15.37 -3.30
C LYS A 58 8.25 16.71 -4.04
N LEU A 59 7.03 17.10 -4.41
CA LEU A 59 6.81 18.38 -5.08
C LEU A 59 7.11 19.55 -4.14
N ARG A 60 6.76 19.42 -2.87
CA ARG A 60 7.07 20.46 -1.90
C ARG A 60 8.58 20.69 -1.83
N ASN A 61 9.35 19.63 -1.84
CA ASN A 61 10.80 19.74 -1.82
C ASN A 61 11.35 20.38 -3.08
N LYS A 62 10.60 20.35 -4.17
CA LYS A 62 10.99 20.98 -5.42
C LYS A 62 10.65 22.47 -5.47
N GLY A 63 10.00 22.97 -4.43
CA GLY A 63 9.70 24.39 -4.34
C GLY A 63 8.25 24.76 -4.51
N TYR A 64 7.36 23.78 -4.67
CA TYR A 64 5.93 24.07 -4.78
C TYR A 64 5.42 24.57 -3.43
N SER A 65 4.63 25.63 -3.46
CA SER A 65 4.06 26.17 -2.23
C SER A 65 2.96 25.27 -1.72
N ALA A 66 2.74 25.32 -0.41
CA ALA A 66 1.64 24.55 0.19
C ALA A 66 0.30 24.96 -0.40
N SER A 67 0.14 26.25 -0.68
CA SER A 67 -1.09 26.75 -1.28
C SER A 67 -1.34 26.18 -2.66
N LYS A 68 -0.29 26.11 -3.47
CA LYS A 68 -0.41 25.56 -4.81
C LYS A 68 -0.75 24.07 -4.77
N LEU A 69 -0.07 23.33 -3.91
CA LEU A 69 -0.33 21.90 -3.76
C LEU A 69 -1.73 21.63 -3.25
N ALA A 70 -2.21 22.47 -2.34
CA ALA A 70 -3.57 22.32 -1.84
C ALA A 70 -4.59 22.41 -2.97
N LYS A 71 -4.38 23.33 -3.90
CA LYS A 71 -5.27 23.45 -5.04
C LYS A 71 -5.15 22.27 -6.00
N MET A 72 -3.93 21.83 -6.25
CA MET A 72 -3.70 20.72 -7.19
C MET A 72 -4.36 19.44 -6.72
N TYR A 73 -4.34 19.19 -5.43
CA TYR A 73 -4.82 17.94 -4.87
C TYR A 73 -6.18 18.06 -4.18
N ASN A 74 -6.76 19.26 -4.21
CA ASN A 74 -8.04 19.53 -3.58
C ASN A 74 -8.00 19.21 -2.08
N LEU A 75 -6.98 19.71 -1.43
CA LEU A 75 -6.76 19.54 0.00
C LEU A 75 -6.59 20.91 0.65
N SER A 76 -6.66 20.96 1.98
CA SER A 76 -6.41 22.21 2.66
C SER A 76 -4.91 22.47 2.74
N THR A 77 -4.54 23.74 2.80
CA THR A 77 -3.15 24.13 2.97
C THR A 77 -2.58 23.57 4.26
N ARG A 78 -3.42 23.57 5.31
CA ARG A 78 -3.00 23.03 6.60
C ARG A 78 -2.65 21.54 6.49
N TYR A 79 -3.46 20.79 5.75
CA TYR A 79 -3.20 19.38 5.60
C TYR A 79 -1.91 19.11 4.82
N ILE A 80 -1.65 19.94 3.80
CA ILE A 80 -0.39 19.84 3.07
C ILE A 80 0.80 20.01 4.02
N ARG A 81 0.72 20.98 4.91
CA ARG A 81 1.80 21.22 5.86
C ARG A 81 1.97 20.06 6.83
N ILE A 82 0.85 19.47 7.25
CA ILE A 82 0.90 18.32 8.14
C ILE A 82 1.56 17.13 7.46
N ILE A 83 1.18 16.85 6.21
CA ILE A 83 1.74 15.73 5.45
C ILE A 83 3.25 15.86 5.33
N CYS A 84 3.73 17.07 5.07
CA CYS A 84 5.13 17.28 4.76
C CYS A 84 5.98 17.68 5.96
N LYS A 85 5.38 17.82 7.11
CA LYS A 85 6.07 18.35 8.27
C LYS A 85 7.28 17.53 8.66
N SER A 86 7.15 16.21 8.66
CA SER A 86 8.25 15.36 9.07
C SER A 86 9.44 15.44 8.12
N LYS A 87 9.22 15.97 6.93
CA LYS A 87 10.27 16.10 5.94
C LYS A 87 11.03 17.42 6.02
N GLU A 88 10.55 18.32 6.83
CA GLU A 88 11.14 19.65 6.89
C GLU A 88 12.17 19.79 8.00
N ASP A 89 12.40 18.76 8.71
CA ASP A 89 13.43 18.78 9.74
C ASP A 89 14.85 18.68 9.18
#